data_bd6a27d107d91043e2c533a8049c326e
#
_entry.id   bd6a27d107d91043e2c533a8049c326e
#
_cell.length_a   1.000
_cell.length_b   1.000
_cell.length_c   1.000
_cell.angle_alpha   90.00
_cell.angle_beta   90.00
_cell.angle_gamma   90.00
#
_symmetry.space_group_name_H-M   'P 1'
#
loop_
_entity.id
_entity.type
_entity.pdbx_description
1 polymer ?
#
loop_
_entity_poly.entity_id
_entity_poly.type
_entity_poly.pdbx_seq_one_letter_code
_entity_poly.pdbx_strand_id
1 'polypeptide(L)'
;MKFYIVIPAHNEESYICQTLQSLIDQSLQPTKVVVVDDNSTDTTAAIVKSISQKHPWISLVTNYSTEEHLPGGKIINAFYKGYDTLDSDFDVICKYDADLIFPKNYLESLAEHYHKNSELGMVAGHCYIEKNG
;
A
#
# COMPACT_ATOMS: atom_id res chain seq x y z
N MET A 1 11.52 3.56 -11.67
CA MET A 1 10.59 2.44 -11.39
C MET A 1 9.40 2.96 -10.62
N LYS A 2 8.21 2.63 -11.08
CA LYS A 2 6.96 3.13 -10.48
C LYS A 2 6.40 2.10 -9.51
N PHE A 3 6.36 2.47 -8.24
CA PHE A 3 5.78 1.63 -7.18
C PHE A 3 4.37 2.10 -6.87
N TYR A 4 3.42 1.18 -6.98
CA TYR A 4 2.07 1.37 -6.46
C TYR A 4 1.92 0.52 -5.21
N ILE A 5 1.32 1.09 -4.17
CA ILE A 5 1.20 0.43 -2.87
C ILE A 5 -0.26 0.43 -2.44
N VAL A 6 -0.75 -0.74 -2.03
CA VAL A 6 -2.08 -0.89 -1.45
C VAL A 6 -1.91 -1.30 0.01
N ILE A 7 -2.55 -0.57 0.91
CA ILE A 7 -2.45 -0.78 2.35
C ILE A 7 -3.85 -1.02 2.91
N PRO A 8 -4.24 -2.29 3.11
CA PRO A 8 -5.47 -2.58 3.85
C PRO A 8 -5.32 -2.15 5.31
N ALA A 9 -6.32 -1.49 5.87
CA ALA A 9 -6.28 -0.98 7.23
C ALA A 9 -7.61 -1.22 7.94
N HIS A 10 -7.53 -1.68 9.20
CA HIS A 10 -8.67 -1.82 10.08
C HIS A 10 -8.24 -1.44 11.48
N ASN A 11 -8.79 -0.32 11.99
CA ASN A 11 -8.48 0.17 13.33
C ASN A 11 -6.97 0.33 13.58
N GLU A 12 -6.30 1.07 12.71
CA GLU A 12 -4.86 1.30 12.76
C GLU A 12 -4.51 2.75 13.11
N GLU A 13 -5.37 3.44 13.86
CA GLU A 13 -5.14 4.86 14.19
C GLU A 13 -3.83 5.11 14.93
N SER A 14 -3.31 4.10 15.65
CA SER A 14 -2.06 4.23 16.40
C SER A 14 -0.82 4.26 15.51
N TYR A 15 -0.90 3.69 14.30
CA TYR A 15 0.28 3.48 13.44
C TYR A 15 0.16 4.07 12.05
N ILE A 16 -1.06 4.26 11.52
CA ILE A 16 -1.23 4.61 10.11
C ILE A 16 -0.51 5.91 9.74
N CYS A 17 -0.48 6.89 10.62
CA CYS A 17 0.22 8.15 10.37
C CYS A 17 1.72 7.92 10.19
N GLN A 18 2.33 7.13 11.07
CA GLN A 18 3.75 6.81 11.00
C GLN A 18 4.08 5.98 9.78
N THR A 19 3.22 5.03 9.44
CA THR A 19 3.38 4.19 8.25
C THR A 19 3.40 5.05 6.99
N LEU A 20 2.41 5.93 6.84
CA LEU A 20 2.35 6.82 5.67
C LEU A 20 3.49 7.82 5.65
N GLN A 21 3.87 8.37 6.81
CA GLN A 21 5.01 9.29 6.87
C GLN A 21 6.30 8.61 6.42
N SER A 22 6.50 7.34 6.80
CA SER A 22 7.69 6.60 6.37
C SER A 22 7.72 6.37 4.85
N LEU A 23 6.57 6.32 4.20
CA LEU A 23 6.49 6.25 2.74
C LEU A 23 6.71 7.62 2.10
N ILE A 24 6.21 8.69 2.72
CA ILE A 24 6.45 10.05 2.25
C ILE A 24 7.94 10.39 2.29
N ASP A 25 8.64 9.91 3.31
CA ASP A 25 10.06 10.20 3.52
C ASP A 25 11.01 9.31 2.73
N GLN A 26 10.50 8.41 1.90
CA GLN A 26 11.37 7.52 1.12
C GLN A 26 12.27 8.29 0.16
N SER A 27 13.52 7.83 0.02
CA SER A 27 14.45 8.38 -0.97
C SER A 27 13.95 8.16 -2.40
N LEU A 28 13.28 7.04 -2.65
CA LEU A 28 12.51 6.80 -3.86
C LEU A 28 11.05 6.80 -3.48
N GLN A 29 10.33 7.87 -3.76
CA GLN A 29 8.94 8.01 -3.35
C GLN A 29 8.04 7.10 -4.19
N PRO A 30 7.03 6.45 -3.58
CA PRO A 30 6.06 5.69 -4.37
C PRO A 30 5.26 6.61 -5.28
N THR A 31 4.80 6.06 -6.40
CA THR A 31 4.01 6.82 -7.37
C THR A 31 2.57 6.98 -6.90
N LYS A 32 1.99 5.92 -6.36
CA LYS A 32 0.63 5.94 -5.78
C LYS A 32 0.55 5.05 -4.56
N VAL A 33 -0.17 5.51 -3.56
CA VAL A 33 -0.51 4.73 -2.36
C VAL A 33 -2.00 4.80 -2.16
N VAL A 34 -2.65 3.64 -2.05
CA VAL A 34 -4.07 3.53 -1.74
C VAL A 34 -4.21 2.87 -0.38
N VAL A 35 -4.80 3.58 0.57
CA VAL A 35 -5.19 2.99 1.85
C VAL A 35 -6.64 2.56 1.74
N VAL A 36 -6.89 1.28 2.01
CA VAL A 36 -8.25 0.74 2.01
C VAL A 36 -8.72 0.61 3.45
N ASP A 37 -9.63 1.48 3.84
CA ASP A 37 -10.21 1.44 5.17
C ASP A 37 -11.30 0.37 5.22
N ASP A 38 -11.02 -0.73 5.89
CA ASP A 38 -11.92 -1.88 5.98
C ASP A 38 -12.68 -1.85 7.31
N ASN A 39 -13.79 -1.10 7.32
CA ASN A 39 -14.71 -1.01 8.46
C ASN A 39 -14.06 -0.52 9.76
N SER A 40 -13.13 0.41 9.69
CA SER A 40 -12.56 0.99 10.91
C SER A 40 -13.62 1.74 11.70
N THR A 41 -13.61 1.56 13.02
CA THR A 41 -14.49 2.25 13.95
C THR A 41 -13.78 3.37 14.72
N ASP A 42 -12.47 3.52 14.48
CA ASP A 42 -11.63 4.55 15.09
C ASP A 42 -11.38 5.72 14.10
N THR A 43 -10.32 6.51 14.33
CA THR A 43 -9.99 7.66 13.51
C THR A 43 -9.09 7.33 12.31
N THR A 44 -8.89 6.06 11.97
CA THR A 44 -8.02 5.65 10.86
C THR A 44 -8.36 6.39 9.56
N ALA A 45 -9.63 6.37 9.15
CA ALA A 45 -10.05 7.01 7.91
C ALA A 45 -9.82 8.52 7.92
N ALA A 46 -10.11 9.18 9.05
CA ALA A 46 -9.92 10.62 9.18
C ALA A 46 -8.43 11.01 9.06
N ILE A 47 -7.54 10.22 9.65
CA ILE A 47 -6.10 10.45 9.58
C ILE A 47 -5.62 10.34 8.13
N VAL A 48 -6.02 9.28 7.43
CA VAL A 48 -5.62 9.07 6.04
C VAL A 48 -6.16 10.18 5.14
N LYS A 49 -7.41 10.58 5.35
CA LYS A 49 -8.02 11.66 4.58
C LYS A 49 -7.25 12.97 4.74
N SER A 50 -6.84 13.30 5.97
CA SER A 50 -6.06 14.48 6.25
C SER A 50 -4.71 14.46 5.54
N ILE A 51 -4.04 13.30 5.53
CA ILE A 51 -2.75 13.14 4.86
C ILE A 51 -2.92 13.23 3.34
N SER A 52 -3.98 12.64 2.79
CA SER A 52 -4.24 12.65 1.35
C SER A 52 -4.49 14.06 0.80
N GLN A 53 -4.98 14.97 1.62
CA GLN A 53 -5.15 16.37 1.21
C GLN A 53 -3.83 17.07 0.95
N LYS A 54 -2.78 16.67 1.65
CA LYS A 54 -1.44 17.24 1.48
C LYS A 54 -0.61 16.49 0.44
N HIS A 55 -0.97 15.24 0.17
CA HIS A 55 -0.23 14.36 -0.74
C HIS A 55 -1.21 13.70 -1.70
N PRO A 56 -1.47 14.31 -2.86
CA PRO A 56 -2.50 13.81 -3.80
C PRO A 56 -2.25 12.40 -4.33
N TRP A 57 -1.04 11.91 -4.24
CA TRP A 57 -0.70 10.53 -4.63
C TRP A 57 -1.09 9.49 -3.58
N ILE A 58 -1.54 9.93 -2.41
CA ILE A 58 -2.11 9.06 -1.38
C ILE A 58 -3.63 9.21 -1.42
N SER A 59 -4.34 8.10 -1.54
CA SER A 59 -5.81 8.10 -1.60
C SER A 59 -6.41 7.15 -0.58
N LEU A 60 -7.65 7.42 -0.21
CA LEU A 60 -8.42 6.60 0.70
C LEU A 60 -9.58 5.96 -0.04
N VAL A 61 -9.73 4.66 0.12
CA VAL A 61 -10.87 3.89 -0.39
C VAL A 61 -11.53 3.20 0.79
N THR A 62 -12.86 3.24 0.86
CA THR A 62 -13.61 2.56 1.91
C THR A 62 -14.10 1.22 1.40
N ASN A 63 -13.90 0.18 2.19
CA ASN A 63 -14.42 -1.15 1.92
C ASN A 63 -15.31 -1.59 3.08
N TYR A 64 -16.51 -2.05 2.77
CA TYR A 64 -17.45 -2.55 3.78
C TYR A 64 -17.46 -4.07 3.70
N SER A 65 -16.62 -4.71 4.53
CA SER A 65 -16.60 -6.17 4.58
C SER A 65 -17.73 -6.69 5.46
N THR A 66 -18.22 -7.88 5.15
CA THR A 66 -19.20 -8.57 5.98
C THR A 66 -18.48 -9.47 6.99
N GLU A 67 -19.21 -9.89 8.04
CA GLU A 67 -18.62 -10.75 9.07
C GLU A 67 -18.39 -12.20 8.61
N GLU A 68 -18.89 -12.58 7.46
CA GLU A 68 -18.86 -13.97 6.96
C GLU A 68 -17.61 -14.32 6.18
N HIS A 69 -16.49 -13.67 6.46
CA HIS A 69 -15.26 -13.95 5.74
C HIS A 69 -14.44 -15.05 6.40
N LEU A 70 -13.86 -15.90 5.56
CA LEU A 70 -12.84 -16.84 5.99
C LEU A 70 -11.61 -16.08 6.51
N PRO A 71 -10.82 -16.67 7.43
CA PRO A 71 -9.57 -16.05 7.87
C PRO A 71 -8.70 -15.67 6.68
N GLY A 72 -8.25 -14.42 6.65
CA GLY A 72 -7.44 -13.87 5.56
C GLY A 72 -8.24 -13.32 4.39
N GLY A 73 -9.51 -13.69 4.24
CA GLY A 73 -10.34 -13.23 3.12
C GLY A 73 -10.58 -11.74 3.13
N LYS A 74 -10.73 -11.13 4.31
CA LYS A 74 -10.91 -9.69 4.46
C LYS A 74 -9.74 -8.89 3.92
N ILE A 75 -8.52 -9.33 4.22
CA ILE A 75 -7.31 -8.65 3.77
C ILE A 75 -7.19 -8.74 2.25
N ILE A 76 -7.47 -9.91 1.68
CA ILE A 76 -7.42 -10.12 0.22
C ILE A 76 -8.47 -9.26 -0.47
N ASN A 77 -9.70 -9.22 0.06
CA ASN A 77 -10.78 -8.43 -0.52
C ASN A 77 -10.47 -6.93 -0.45
N ALA A 78 -9.91 -6.46 0.65
CA ALA A 78 -9.51 -5.08 0.81
C ALA A 78 -8.39 -4.72 -0.18
N PHE A 79 -7.42 -5.62 -0.37
CA PHE A 79 -6.36 -5.40 -1.34
C PHE A 79 -6.93 -5.18 -2.74
N TYR A 80 -7.82 -6.08 -3.19
CA TYR A 80 -8.39 -5.97 -4.53
C TYR A 80 -9.31 -4.76 -4.67
N LYS A 81 -9.97 -4.34 -3.60
CA LYS A 81 -10.76 -3.11 -3.61
C LYS A 81 -9.89 -1.89 -3.94
N GLY A 82 -8.72 -1.81 -3.31
CA GLY A 82 -7.75 -0.76 -3.61
C GLY A 82 -7.12 -0.93 -4.99
N TYR A 83 -6.72 -2.16 -5.32
CA TYR A 83 -6.11 -2.47 -6.61
C TYR A 83 -7.02 -2.09 -7.79
N ASP A 84 -8.33 -2.33 -7.65
CA ASP A 84 -9.29 -2.04 -8.71
C ASP A 84 -9.46 -0.55 -8.99
N THR A 85 -9.02 0.33 -8.08
CA THR A 85 -9.06 1.77 -8.29
C THR A 85 -7.84 2.30 -9.03
N LEU A 86 -6.82 1.46 -9.22
CA LEU A 86 -5.55 1.85 -9.84
C LEU A 86 -5.57 1.56 -11.34
N ASP A 87 -4.81 2.35 -12.08
CA ASP A 87 -4.50 2.02 -13.47
C ASP A 87 -3.40 0.95 -13.51
N SER A 88 -2.96 0.59 -14.71
CA SER A 88 -1.92 -0.44 -14.89
C SER A 88 -0.53 0.15 -15.15
N ASP A 89 -0.35 1.45 -14.91
CA ASP A 89 0.90 2.15 -15.20
C ASP A 89 1.89 2.06 -14.03
N PHE A 90 2.12 0.84 -13.56
CA PHE A 90 3.10 0.59 -12.50
C PHE A 90 4.10 -0.48 -12.96
N ASP A 91 5.29 -0.43 -12.37
CA ASP A 91 6.31 -1.48 -12.55
C ASP A 91 6.21 -2.53 -11.45
N VAL A 92 5.89 -2.09 -10.24
CA VAL A 92 5.78 -2.96 -9.07
C VAL A 92 4.52 -2.60 -8.30
N ILE A 93 3.74 -3.60 -7.92
CA ILE A 93 2.60 -3.46 -7.02
C ILE A 93 2.94 -4.11 -5.69
N CYS A 94 2.73 -3.40 -4.60
CA CYS A 94 3.04 -3.87 -3.25
C CYS A 94 1.79 -3.86 -2.39
N LYS A 95 1.69 -4.87 -1.53
CA LYS A 95 0.70 -4.91 -0.45
C LYS A 95 1.45 -4.83 0.87
N TYR A 96 1.17 -3.79 1.65
CA TYR A 96 1.81 -3.61 2.95
C TYR A 96 0.78 -3.48 4.05
N ASP A 97 1.18 -3.89 5.26
CA ASP A 97 0.35 -3.74 6.44
C ASP A 97 0.39 -2.29 6.95
N ALA A 98 -0.69 -1.86 7.58
CA ALA A 98 -0.88 -0.48 8.01
C ALA A 98 -0.09 -0.10 9.27
N ASP A 99 0.66 -1.03 9.84
CA ASP A 99 1.48 -0.84 11.04
C ASP A 99 2.99 -0.93 10.77
N LEU A 100 3.39 -0.96 9.50
CA LEU A 100 4.79 -1.03 9.10
C LEU A 100 5.41 0.37 9.03
N ILE A 101 6.67 0.47 9.45
CA ILE A 101 7.46 1.69 9.32
C ILE A 101 8.67 1.33 8.46
N PHE A 102 8.83 2.03 7.34
CA PHE A 102 9.83 1.68 6.34
C PHE A 102 11.11 2.50 6.53
N PRO A 103 12.29 1.87 6.45
CA PRO A 103 13.54 2.61 6.36
C PRO A 103 13.54 3.55 5.16
N LYS A 104 14.27 4.66 5.26
CA LYS A 104 14.27 5.72 4.25
C LYS A 104 14.61 5.23 2.83
N ASN A 105 15.47 4.22 2.72
CA ASN A 105 15.92 3.71 1.43
C ASN A 105 15.28 2.39 1.03
N TYR A 106 14.14 2.04 1.63
CA TYR A 106 13.53 0.71 1.42
C TYR A 106 13.12 0.48 -0.03
N LEU A 107 12.37 1.41 -0.62
CA LEU A 107 11.92 1.28 -2.01
C LEU A 107 13.08 1.40 -2.99
N GLU A 108 14.04 2.27 -2.70
CA GLU A 108 15.23 2.38 -3.53
C GLU A 108 16.02 1.07 -3.57
N SER A 109 16.15 0.40 -2.42
CA SER A 109 16.80 -0.91 -2.35
C SER A 109 16.05 -1.97 -3.12
N LEU A 110 14.70 -1.97 -3.03
CA LEU A 110 13.88 -2.88 -3.84
C LEU A 110 14.07 -2.63 -5.33
N ALA A 111 14.09 -1.38 -5.74
CA ALA A 111 14.30 -1.02 -7.14
C ALA A 111 15.65 -1.54 -7.64
N GLU A 112 16.70 -1.43 -6.84
CA GLU A 112 18.01 -1.97 -7.19
C GLU A 112 17.98 -3.48 -7.38
N HIS A 113 17.29 -4.21 -6.49
CA HIS A 113 17.14 -5.65 -6.64
C HIS A 113 16.43 -6.03 -7.93
N TYR A 114 15.36 -5.32 -8.28
CA TYR A 114 14.61 -5.58 -9.50
C TYR A 114 15.44 -5.24 -10.75
N HIS A 115 16.25 -4.20 -10.70
CA HIS A 115 17.15 -3.86 -11.81
C HIS A 115 18.24 -4.89 -12.02
N LYS A 116 18.77 -5.47 -10.94
CA LYS A 116 19.82 -6.48 -11.02
C LYS A 116 19.30 -7.84 -11.46
N ASN A 117 18.03 -8.12 -11.23
CA ASN A 117 17.42 -9.39 -11.58
C ASN A 117 15.97 -9.16 -12.02
N SER A 118 15.81 -8.95 -13.33
CA SER A 118 14.51 -8.66 -13.93
C SER A 118 13.55 -9.84 -13.88
N GLU A 119 14.02 -11.04 -13.50
CA GLU A 119 13.17 -12.23 -13.41
C GLU A 119 12.57 -12.42 -12.02
N LEU A 120 12.94 -11.60 -11.04
CA LEU A 120 12.34 -11.69 -9.72
C LEU A 120 10.85 -11.35 -9.81
N GLY A 121 10.01 -12.31 -9.43
CA GLY A 121 8.56 -12.10 -9.40
C GLY A 121 8.10 -11.44 -8.12
N MET A 122 8.80 -11.71 -7.00
CA MET A 122 8.41 -11.20 -5.70
C MET A 122 9.65 -10.96 -4.84
N VAL A 123 9.74 -9.78 -4.24
CA VAL A 123 10.79 -9.42 -3.30
C VAL A 123 10.15 -8.93 -2.01
N ALA A 124 10.75 -9.29 -0.87
CA ALA A 124 10.25 -8.91 0.47
C ALA A 124 8.84 -9.43 0.80
N GLY A 125 8.38 -10.46 0.09
CA GLY A 125 7.14 -11.16 0.41
C GLY A 125 5.83 -10.43 0.08
N HIS A 126 5.88 -9.14 -0.24
CA HIS A 126 4.66 -8.33 -0.42
C HIS A 126 4.65 -7.48 -1.69
N CYS A 127 5.68 -7.57 -2.51
CA CYS A 127 5.78 -6.78 -3.74
C CYS A 127 5.94 -7.69 -4.94
N TYR A 128 5.26 -7.34 -6.03
CA TYR A 128 5.26 -8.11 -7.27
C TYR A 128 5.60 -7.22 -8.43
N ILE A 129 6.47 -7.71 -9.32
CA ILE A 129 6.74 -7.05 -10.59
C ILE A 129 5.58 -7.35 -11.55
N GLU A 130 5.10 -6.30 -12.21
CA GLU A 130 4.20 -6.47 -13.33
C GLU A 130 5.00 -6.89 -14.56
N LYS A 131 4.80 -8.13 -14.98
CA LYS A 131 5.44 -8.64 -16.19
C LYS A 131 4.55 -8.38 -17.38
N ASN A 132 4.50 -7.14 -17.79
CA ASN A 132 3.96 -6.86 -19.09
C ASN A 132 5.04 -7.05 -20.09
N GLY A 133 4.88 -8.13 -20.71
CA GLY A 133 5.80 -8.49 -21.75
C GLY A 133 6.27 -7.31 -22.50
#